data_a980e4e9e80f9d9d88df78d5fbbe8ade
#
_entry.id   a980e4e9e80f9d9d88df78d5fbbe8ade
#
_cell.length_a   1.000
_cell.length_b   1.000
_cell.length_c   1.000
_cell.angle_alpha   90.00
_cell.angle_beta   90.00
_cell.angle_gamma   90.00
#
_symmetry.space_group_name_H-M   'P 1'
#
loop_
_entity.id
_entity.type
_entity.pdbx_description
1 polymer ?
#
loop_
_entity_poly.entity_id
_entity_poly.type
_entity_poly.pdbx_seq_one_letter_code
_entity_poly.pdbx_strand_id
1 'polypeptide(L)'
;MAEKHQKKKKGSALKILLVVLLLLVLTVGAAGVFAYNEINGNGGKPGAEVTVSIPQGSGVAAIAKELKEAGVIRSAYLFRWYVGHKGAAGKLQYGDFTLQTGGYSYDGLITELSTYAKADSVRLTFPEGTTAIAIAQKMEEAGLCTAEEFLEEANTGDFSEYTFWQYVPDDAPDRFMKCEGYLFPDTYEFLTDDTVHHYVATFYAHFDKQFTDEMYRELEKQELTLPEVITLASFVQEEAGNDQDSNVAQVFRNRLAEGSPYPKLQGNTSSYVQSDEDNNYLWNWVAPYYGGWEDIPENIRNAYDTYTCTGLPAGPISNPGLAAIQAALAPQCDEEVRDCYFFVTDLSGHYYYAKTYAEHQANCRKAAEVNQSLKK
;
A
#
# COMPACT_ATOMS: atom_id res chain seq x y z
N MET A 1 -61.91 52.97 17.50
CA MET A 1 -61.74 52.15 16.23
C MET A 1 -60.44 51.36 16.15
N ALA A 2 -59.76 51.09 17.22
CA ALA A 2 -58.42 50.44 17.21
C ALA A 2 -58.40 48.92 17.60
N GLU A 3 -59.45 48.36 18.15
CA GLU A 3 -59.43 46.96 18.64
C GLU A 3 -59.79 45.85 17.63
N LYS A 4 -60.40 46.24 16.49
CA LYS A 4 -60.84 45.20 15.49
C LYS A 4 -59.71 44.72 14.55
N HIS A 5 -58.58 45.41 14.42
CA HIS A 5 -57.50 45.01 13.51
C HIS A 5 -56.50 43.98 14.09
N GLN A 6 -56.33 43.93 15.41
CA GLN A 6 -55.38 42.97 16.03
C GLN A 6 -55.90 41.52 16.09
N LYS A 7 -57.21 41.30 16.16
CA LYS A 7 -57.75 39.92 16.19
C LYS A 7 -57.66 39.18 14.85
N LYS A 8 -57.70 39.90 13.69
CA LYS A 8 -57.59 39.25 12.36
C LYS A 8 -56.15 38.73 12.07
N LYS A 9 -55.09 39.39 12.54
CA LYS A 9 -53.73 38.94 12.32
C LYS A 9 -53.35 37.71 13.15
N LYS A 10 -53.85 37.55 14.37
CA LYS A 10 -53.55 36.35 15.20
C LYS A 10 -54.20 35.09 14.67
N GLY A 11 -55.39 35.16 14.07
CA GLY A 11 -56.05 34.00 13.48
C GLY A 11 -55.39 33.49 12.18
N SER A 12 -54.78 34.38 11.41
CA SER A 12 -54.02 34.00 10.19
C SER A 12 -52.70 33.31 10.53
N ALA A 13 -51.95 33.80 11.53
CA ALA A 13 -50.68 33.22 11.97
C ALA A 13 -50.87 31.81 12.54
N LEU A 14 -51.96 31.59 13.31
CA LEU A 14 -52.28 30.26 13.85
C LEU A 14 -52.65 29.26 12.75
N LYS A 15 -53.39 29.70 11.72
CA LYS A 15 -53.70 28.85 10.55
C LYS A 15 -52.45 28.49 9.77
N ILE A 16 -51.52 29.39 9.53
CA ILE A 16 -50.22 29.13 8.89
C ILE A 16 -49.43 28.16 9.73
N LEU A 17 -49.30 28.32 11.04
CA LEU A 17 -48.62 27.41 11.94
C LEU A 17 -49.21 25.97 11.86
N LEU A 18 -50.53 25.86 11.88
CA LEU A 18 -51.22 24.54 11.76
C LEU A 18 -50.96 23.89 10.41
N VAL A 19 -50.96 24.64 9.30
CA VAL A 19 -50.61 24.12 7.97
C VAL A 19 -49.17 23.67 7.91
N VAL A 20 -48.20 24.45 8.48
CA VAL A 20 -46.81 24.04 8.53
C VAL A 20 -46.61 22.78 9.39
N LEU A 21 -47.29 22.70 10.54
CA LEU A 21 -47.28 21.51 11.39
C LEU A 21 -47.85 20.28 10.66
N LEU A 22 -48.95 20.44 9.95
CA LEU A 22 -49.58 19.37 9.15
C LEU A 22 -48.62 18.90 8.04
N LEU A 23 -47.99 19.83 7.31
CA LEU A 23 -47.00 19.50 6.26
C LEU A 23 -45.81 18.77 6.84
N LEU A 24 -45.34 19.19 8.03
CA LEU A 24 -44.24 18.53 8.73
C LEU A 24 -44.61 17.09 9.16
N VAL A 25 -45.81 16.90 9.70
CA VAL A 25 -46.31 15.56 10.04
C VAL A 25 -46.46 14.67 8.79
N LEU A 26 -46.94 15.22 7.69
CA LEU A 26 -47.06 14.48 6.43
C LEU A 26 -45.71 14.11 5.84
N THR A 27 -44.73 15.02 5.89
CA THR A 27 -43.36 14.72 5.40
C THR A 27 -42.64 13.69 6.25
N VAL A 28 -42.72 13.80 7.59
CA VAL A 28 -42.17 12.80 8.51
C VAL A 28 -42.87 11.43 8.34
N GLY A 29 -44.19 11.43 8.17
CA GLY A 29 -44.95 10.22 7.89
C GLY A 29 -44.53 9.55 6.56
N ALA A 30 -44.41 10.32 5.49
CA ALA A 30 -43.94 9.83 4.20
C ALA A 30 -42.51 9.29 4.25
N ALA A 31 -41.62 9.99 4.95
CA ALA A 31 -40.24 9.53 5.18
C ALA A 31 -40.20 8.22 5.99
N GLY A 32 -41.05 8.08 7.02
CA GLY A 32 -41.17 6.86 7.80
C GLY A 32 -41.67 5.66 6.97
N VAL A 33 -42.69 5.88 6.13
CA VAL A 33 -43.20 4.85 5.21
C VAL A 33 -42.13 4.46 4.16
N PHE A 34 -41.39 5.44 3.64
CA PHE A 34 -40.29 5.17 2.71
C PHE A 34 -39.21 4.31 3.41
N ALA A 35 -38.77 4.70 4.60
CA ALA A 35 -37.75 3.96 5.35
C ALA A 35 -38.23 2.53 5.71
N TYR A 36 -39.45 2.38 6.14
CA TYR A 36 -40.05 1.08 6.45
C TYR A 36 -40.06 0.16 5.22
N ASN A 37 -40.52 0.66 4.07
CA ASN A 37 -40.59 -0.12 2.84
C ASN A 37 -39.19 -0.48 2.32
N GLU A 38 -38.24 0.45 2.41
CA GLU A 38 -36.86 0.24 1.98
C GLU A 38 -36.18 -0.84 2.85
N ILE A 39 -36.26 -0.72 4.18
CA ILE A 39 -35.65 -1.67 5.13
C ILE A 39 -36.25 -3.09 4.97
N ASN A 40 -37.52 -3.21 4.69
CA ASN A 40 -38.22 -4.51 4.60
C ASN A 40 -38.28 -5.08 3.17
N GLY A 41 -37.64 -4.45 2.19
CA GLY A 41 -37.64 -4.92 0.80
C GLY A 41 -38.97 -4.71 0.04
N ASN A 42 -39.88 -3.92 0.61
CA ASN A 42 -41.18 -3.62 0.00
C ASN A 42 -41.11 -2.43 -0.98
N GLY A 43 -39.91 -1.92 -1.23
CA GLY A 43 -39.69 -0.71 -2.03
C GLY A 43 -39.83 -0.87 -3.54
N GLY A 44 -39.86 -2.10 -4.03
CA GLY A 44 -40.00 -2.44 -5.46
C GLY A 44 -40.02 -3.94 -5.66
N LYS A 45 -40.34 -4.36 -6.88
CA LYS A 45 -40.20 -5.76 -7.29
C LYS A 45 -38.73 -6.01 -7.61
N PRO A 46 -38.21 -7.24 -7.40
CA PRO A 46 -36.90 -7.62 -7.90
C PRO A 46 -36.79 -7.32 -9.41
N GLY A 47 -35.73 -6.60 -9.78
CA GLY A 47 -35.42 -6.22 -11.15
C GLY A 47 -34.39 -7.12 -11.81
N ALA A 48 -33.57 -6.54 -12.71
CA ALA A 48 -32.48 -7.26 -13.36
C ALA A 48 -31.37 -7.62 -12.39
N GLU A 49 -30.64 -8.69 -12.69
CA GLU A 49 -29.38 -9.00 -12.03
C GLU A 49 -28.32 -7.98 -12.43
N VAL A 50 -27.54 -7.53 -11.45
CA VAL A 50 -26.43 -6.61 -11.62
C VAL A 50 -25.25 -7.12 -10.79
N THR A 51 -24.04 -6.98 -11.32
CA THR A 51 -22.83 -7.24 -10.55
C THR A 51 -22.44 -5.96 -9.82
N VAL A 52 -22.18 -6.07 -8.53
CA VAL A 52 -21.71 -5.00 -7.66
C VAL A 52 -20.35 -5.38 -7.14
N SER A 53 -19.31 -4.70 -7.60
CA SER A 53 -17.93 -4.89 -7.15
C SER A 53 -17.69 -4.06 -5.88
N ILE A 54 -17.29 -4.73 -4.81
CA ILE A 54 -16.93 -4.11 -3.52
C ILE A 54 -15.44 -4.31 -3.31
N PRO A 55 -14.61 -3.27 -3.47
CA PRO A 55 -13.17 -3.35 -3.26
C PRO A 55 -12.80 -3.78 -1.84
N GLN A 56 -11.68 -4.50 -1.70
CA GLN A 56 -11.14 -4.87 -0.39
C GLN A 56 -10.84 -3.62 0.44
N GLY A 57 -11.20 -3.67 1.72
CA GLY A 57 -11.03 -2.54 2.63
C GLY A 57 -12.13 -1.46 2.53
N SER A 58 -13.13 -1.65 1.66
CA SER A 58 -14.26 -0.72 1.54
C SER A 58 -15.00 -0.59 2.86
N GLY A 59 -15.11 0.64 3.36
CA GLY A 59 -15.98 0.94 4.50
C GLY A 59 -17.46 0.91 4.12
N VAL A 60 -18.35 0.78 5.12
CA VAL A 60 -19.83 0.75 4.91
C VAL A 60 -20.35 1.90 4.05
N ALA A 61 -19.65 3.04 4.04
CA ALA A 61 -20.02 4.20 3.24
C ALA A 61 -19.81 3.96 1.74
N ALA A 62 -18.67 3.37 1.36
CA ALA A 62 -18.35 3.01 -0.02
C ALA A 62 -19.30 1.91 -0.49
N ILE A 63 -19.44 0.81 0.27
CA ILE A 63 -20.38 -0.28 -0.03
C ILE A 63 -21.79 0.26 -0.28
N ALA A 64 -22.30 1.14 0.58
CA ALA A 64 -23.62 1.72 0.42
C ALA A 64 -23.75 2.61 -0.83
N LYS A 65 -22.67 3.24 -1.25
CA LYS A 65 -22.60 4.04 -2.48
C LYS A 65 -22.73 3.14 -3.71
N GLU A 66 -21.88 2.10 -3.80
CA GLU A 66 -21.89 1.13 -4.89
C GLU A 66 -23.25 0.44 -5.05
N LEU A 67 -23.85 -0.04 -3.95
CA LEU A 67 -25.19 -0.65 -3.95
C LEU A 67 -26.27 0.31 -4.46
N LYS A 68 -26.16 1.61 -4.16
CA LYS A 68 -27.08 2.63 -4.63
C LYS A 68 -26.88 2.92 -6.11
N GLU A 69 -25.64 3.05 -6.57
CA GLU A 69 -25.31 3.32 -7.97
C GLU A 69 -25.71 2.15 -8.87
N ALA A 70 -25.55 0.93 -8.39
CA ALA A 70 -26.05 -0.27 -9.06
C ALA A 70 -27.60 -0.44 -8.99
N GLY A 71 -28.30 0.39 -8.26
CA GLY A 71 -29.77 0.32 -8.15
C GLY A 71 -30.30 -0.78 -7.22
N VAL A 72 -29.44 -1.43 -6.45
CA VAL A 72 -29.82 -2.47 -5.47
C VAL A 72 -30.60 -1.85 -4.31
N ILE A 73 -30.18 -0.68 -3.84
CA ILE A 73 -30.85 0.12 -2.81
C ILE A 73 -31.15 1.53 -3.31
N ARG A 74 -32.13 2.20 -2.72
CA ARG A 74 -32.48 3.58 -3.07
C ARG A 74 -31.83 4.62 -2.17
N SER A 75 -31.41 4.24 -0.96
CA SER A 75 -30.85 5.15 0.04
C SER A 75 -29.59 4.61 0.70
N ALA A 76 -28.42 5.08 0.24
CA ALA A 76 -27.13 4.79 0.87
C ALA A 76 -27.06 5.24 2.34
N TYR A 77 -27.67 6.41 2.66
CA TYR A 77 -27.72 6.92 4.03
C TYR A 77 -28.48 5.98 4.98
N LEU A 78 -29.67 5.50 4.55
CA LEU A 78 -30.50 4.62 5.37
C LEU A 78 -29.84 3.24 5.56
N PHE A 79 -29.19 2.70 4.51
CA PHE A 79 -28.44 1.45 4.61
C PHE A 79 -27.26 1.56 5.59
N ARG A 80 -26.46 2.61 5.49
CA ARG A 80 -25.36 2.86 6.44
C ARG A 80 -25.84 2.93 7.89
N TRP A 81 -26.92 3.69 8.12
CA TRP A 81 -27.51 3.80 9.44
C TRP A 81 -27.98 2.44 9.96
N TYR A 82 -28.63 1.65 9.09
CA TYR A 82 -29.14 0.32 9.45
C TYR A 82 -28.03 -0.67 9.77
N VAL A 83 -26.98 -0.74 8.95
CA VAL A 83 -25.78 -1.57 9.19
C VAL A 83 -25.11 -1.20 10.51
N GLY A 84 -24.98 0.10 10.80
CA GLY A 84 -24.45 0.58 12.08
C GLY A 84 -25.31 0.19 13.27
N HIS A 85 -26.65 0.33 13.15
CA HIS A 85 -27.61 -0.04 14.18
C HIS A 85 -27.60 -1.55 14.49
N LYS A 86 -27.41 -2.38 13.48
CA LYS A 86 -27.29 -3.85 13.61
C LYS A 86 -25.91 -4.33 14.05
N GLY A 87 -24.91 -3.45 14.11
CA GLY A 87 -23.53 -3.83 14.40
C GLY A 87 -22.93 -4.76 13.34
N ALA A 88 -23.42 -4.67 12.09
CA ALA A 88 -23.05 -5.58 11.01
C ALA A 88 -21.89 -5.09 10.15
N ALA A 89 -21.28 -3.94 10.47
CA ALA A 89 -20.22 -3.32 9.67
C ALA A 89 -19.02 -4.26 9.41
N GLY A 90 -18.61 -5.03 10.41
CA GLY A 90 -17.49 -5.98 10.29
C GLY A 90 -17.87 -7.33 9.67
N LYS A 91 -19.12 -7.50 9.22
CA LYS A 91 -19.58 -8.75 8.59
C LYS A 91 -19.65 -8.63 7.06
N LEU A 92 -19.73 -7.39 6.56
CA LEU A 92 -19.80 -7.17 5.11
C LEU A 92 -18.48 -7.55 4.47
N GLN A 93 -18.55 -8.37 3.43
CA GLN A 93 -17.40 -8.86 2.68
C GLN A 93 -17.14 -7.98 1.44
N TYR A 94 -15.94 -8.09 0.91
CA TYR A 94 -15.53 -7.51 -0.38
C TYR A 94 -15.63 -8.56 -1.48
N GLY A 95 -15.64 -8.13 -2.74
CA GLY A 95 -15.73 -8.98 -3.93
C GLY A 95 -16.91 -8.63 -4.82
N ASP A 96 -17.10 -9.43 -5.85
CA ASP A 96 -18.18 -9.27 -6.81
C ASP A 96 -19.43 -10.01 -6.35
N PHE A 97 -20.52 -9.27 -6.21
CA PHE A 97 -21.80 -9.80 -5.80
C PHE A 97 -22.81 -9.69 -6.94
N THR A 98 -23.34 -10.80 -7.40
CA THR A 98 -24.48 -10.83 -8.33
C THR A 98 -25.76 -10.61 -7.54
N LEU A 99 -26.29 -9.39 -7.61
CA LEU A 99 -27.46 -8.95 -6.86
C LEU A 99 -28.59 -8.55 -7.82
N GLN A 100 -29.82 -8.52 -7.32
CA GLN A 100 -30.96 -7.99 -8.08
C GLN A 100 -31.19 -6.53 -7.73
N THR A 101 -31.58 -5.72 -8.72
CA THR A 101 -31.99 -4.35 -8.48
C THR A 101 -33.32 -4.31 -7.73
N GLY A 102 -33.31 -3.73 -6.52
CA GLY A 102 -34.49 -3.68 -5.65
C GLY A 102 -34.87 -5.04 -5.04
N GLY A 103 -35.94 -5.05 -4.26
CA GLY A 103 -36.54 -6.29 -3.70
C GLY A 103 -35.85 -6.86 -2.45
N TYR A 104 -34.67 -6.41 -2.08
CA TYR A 104 -34.00 -6.84 -0.85
C TYR A 104 -34.52 -6.12 0.39
N SER A 105 -34.79 -6.87 1.46
CA SER A 105 -34.73 -6.27 2.79
C SER A 105 -33.27 -6.00 3.16
N TYR A 106 -33.04 -5.00 4.01
CA TYR A 106 -31.66 -4.71 4.45
C TYR A 106 -31.04 -5.85 5.26
N ASP A 107 -31.83 -6.62 6.04
CA ASP A 107 -31.33 -7.83 6.67
C ASP A 107 -30.96 -8.91 5.64
N GLY A 108 -31.76 -9.09 4.60
CA GLY A 108 -31.44 -10.01 3.50
C GLY A 108 -30.19 -9.60 2.76
N LEU A 109 -30.06 -8.31 2.42
CA LEU A 109 -28.90 -7.78 1.74
C LEU A 109 -27.62 -7.88 2.60
N ILE A 110 -27.70 -7.62 3.91
CA ILE A 110 -26.59 -7.85 4.83
C ILE A 110 -26.22 -9.34 4.86
N THR A 111 -27.18 -10.25 4.82
CA THR A 111 -26.93 -11.68 4.76
C THR A 111 -26.21 -12.06 3.47
N GLU A 112 -26.69 -11.61 2.31
CA GLU A 112 -26.04 -11.84 1.01
C GLU A 112 -24.60 -11.30 1.02
N LEU A 113 -24.39 -10.06 1.44
CA LEU A 113 -23.07 -9.44 1.53
C LEU A 113 -22.18 -10.02 2.63
N SER A 114 -22.72 -10.80 3.56
CA SER A 114 -21.99 -11.49 4.62
C SER A 114 -21.78 -12.96 4.32
N THR A 115 -22.63 -13.52 3.46
CA THR A 115 -22.55 -14.91 3.00
C THR A 115 -21.81 -14.87 1.67
N TYR A 116 -20.51 -14.74 1.74
CA TYR A 116 -19.69 -14.85 0.55
C TYR A 116 -19.98 -16.19 -0.12
N ALA A 117 -20.53 -16.17 -1.33
CA ALA A 117 -20.37 -17.29 -2.24
C ALA A 117 -18.87 -17.45 -2.39
N LYS A 118 -18.32 -18.53 -1.87
CA LYS A 118 -16.91 -18.86 -1.80
C LYS A 118 -16.28 -18.69 -3.18
N ALA A 119 -15.95 -17.44 -3.55
CA ALA A 119 -15.01 -17.22 -4.62
C ALA A 119 -13.74 -17.93 -4.17
N ASP A 120 -13.20 -18.80 -5.01
CA ASP A 120 -11.98 -19.47 -4.70
C ASP A 120 -10.95 -18.39 -4.42
N SER A 121 -10.39 -18.36 -3.23
CA SER A 121 -9.35 -17.41 -2.84
C SER A 121 -8.02 -18.15 -2.67
N VAL A 122 -6.95 -17.46 -3.01
CA VAL A 122 -5.57 -17.94 -2.82
C VAL A 122 -4.90 -17.03 -1.81
N ARG A 123 -4.31 -17.64 -0.78
CA ARG A 123 -3.53 -16.93 0.21
C ARG A 123 -2.06 -17.00 -0.14
N LEU A 124 -1.43 -15.84 -0.37
CA LEU A 124 -0.02 -15.71 -0.73
C LEU A 124 0.71 -14.84 0.30
N THR A 125 1.93 -15.27 0.66
CA THR A 125 2.82 -14.50 1.54
C THR A 125 4.00 -13.99 0.72
N PHE A 126 4.27 -12.70 0.80
CA PHE A 126 5.42 -12.05 0.18
C PHE A 126 6.33 -11.55 1.30
N PRO A 127 7.48 -12.21 1.53
CA PRO A 127 8.46 -11.76 2.52
C PRO A 127 8.99 -10.36 2.22
N GLU A 128 9.45 -9.68 3.26
CA GLU A 128 10.21 -8.43 3.11
C GLU A 128 11.44 -8.67 2.23
N GLY A 129 11.78 -7.72 1.37
CA GLY A 129 12.84 -7.86 0.39
C GLY A 129 12.42 -8.56 -0.93
N THR A 130 11.18 -9.04 -1.06
CA THR A 130 10.72 -9.63 -2.33
C THR A 130 10.66 -8.57 -3.44
N THR A 131 11.28 -8.83 -4.60
CA THR A 131 11.26 -7.91 -5.75
C THR A 131 9.93 -7.91 -6.48
N ALA A 132 9.63 -6.84 -7.24
CA ALA A 132 8.41 -6.75 -8.05
C ALA A 132 8.30 -7.91 -9.05
N ILE A 133 9.41 -8.33 -9.65
CA ILE A 133 9.43 -9.48 -10.58
C ILE A 133 9.06 -10.77 -9.84
N ALA A 134 9.64 -11.01 -8.65
CA ALA A 134 9.31 -12.20 -7.86
C ALA A 134 7.85 -12.20 -7.38
N ILE A 135 7.30 -11.04 -7.06
CA ILE A 135 5.87 -10.89 -6.74
C ILE A 135 5.03 -11.30 -7.96
N ALA A 136 5.32 -10.73 -9.13
CA ALA A 136 4.61 -11.01 -10.37
C ALA A 136 4.65 -12.50 -10.76
N GLN A 137 5.83 -13.13 -10.68
CA GLN A 137 6.00 -14.56 -10.92
C GLN A 137 5.15 -15.40 -9.96
N LYS A 138 5.10 -15.02 -8.69
CA LYS A 138 4.28 -15.73 -7.70
C LYS A 138 2.77 -15.57 -7.92
N MET A 139 2.34 -14.41 -8.44
CA MET A 139 0.95 -14.20 -8.86
C MET A 139 0.60 -15.10 -10.05
N GLU A 140 1.52 -15.25 -11.02
CA GLU A 140 1.35 -16.13 -12.17
C GLU A 140 1.34 -17.62 -11.77
N GLU A 141 2.26 -18.05 -10.91
CA GLU A 141 2.30 -19.41 -10.35
C GLU A 141 1.01 -19.77 -9.61
N ALA A 142 0.37 -18.78 -8.98
CA ALA A 142 -0.91 -18.95 -8.31
C ALA A 142 -2.12 -18.94 -9.28
N GLY A 143 -1.90 -18.69 -10.58
CA GLY A 143 -2.94 -18.67 -11.60
C GLY A 143 -3.87 -17.44 -11.54
N LEU A 144 -3.41 -16.35 -10.93
CA LEU A 144 -4.20 -15.12 -10.76
C LEU A 144 -4.15 -14.21 -11.99
N CYS A 145 -2.95 -14.04 -12.57
CA CYS A 145 -2.68 -13.27 -13.80
C CYS A 145 -1.32 -13.70 -14.34
N THR A 146 -0.93 -13.23 -15.53
CA THR A 146 0.45 -13.38 -16.00
C THR A 146 1.37 -12.39 -15.29
N ALA A 147 2.66 -12.73 -15.17
CA ALA A 147 3.65 -11.82 -14.60
C ALA A 147 3.78 -10.53 -15.41
N GLU A 148 3.63 -10.61 -16.73
CA GLU A 148 3.64 -9.46 -17.64
C GLU A 148 2.47 -8.51 -17.36
N GLU A 149 1.23 -9.03 -17.28
CA GLU A 149 0.04 -8.23 -16.96
C GLU A 149 0.15 -7.55 -15.60
N PHE A 150 0.66 -8.26 -14.58
CA PHE A 150 0.87 -7.69 -13.26
C PHE A 150 1.86 -6.54 -13.28
N LEU A 151 3.04 -6.74 -13.91
CA LEU A 151 4.09 -5.72 -13.97
C LEU A 151 3.68 -4.52 -14.84
N GLU A 152 2.97 -4.75 -15.95
CA GLU A 152 2.44 -3.66 -16.78
C GLU A 152 1.49 -2.80 -15.96
N GLU A 153 0.49 -3.40 -15.33
CA GLU A 153 -0.48 -2.69 -14.50
C GLU A 153 0.18 -1.95 -13.33
N ALA A 154 1.10 -2.62 -12.62
CA ALA A 154 1.80 -2.02 -11.49
C ALA A 154 2.68 -0.80 -11.88
N ASN A 155 3.22 -0.78 -13.09
CA ASN A 155 4.06 0.33 -13.56
C ASN A 155 3.28 1.45 -14.26
N THR A 156 2.14 1.15 -14.90
CA THR A 156 1.45 2.07 -15.81
C THR A 156 -0.01 2.36 -15.46
N GLY A 157 -0.60 1.57 -14.55
CA GLY A 157 -1.97 1.75 -14.07
C GLY A 157 -2.19 3.08 -13.35
N ASP A 158 -3.44 3.51 -13.28
CA ASP A 158 -3.82 4.71 -12.53
C ASP A 158 -4.18 4.34 -11.08
N PHE A 159 -3.32 4.74 -10.16
CA PHE A 159 -3.46 4.55 -8.72
C PHE A 159 -3.45 5.88 -7.96
N SER A 160 -3.91 6.95 -8.62
CA SER A 160 -3.94 8.32 -8.08
C SER A 160 -4.81 8.49 -6.83
N GLU A 161 -5.63 7.51 -6.48
CA GLU A 161 -6.38 7.47 -5.22
C GLU A 161 -5.49 7.24 -3.99
N TYR A 162 -4.27 6.70 -4.14
CA TYR A 162 -3.33 6.50 -3.04
C TYR A 162 -2.42 7.70 -2.85
N THR A 163 -2.22 8.10 -1.59
CA THR A 163 -1.45 9.30 -1.24
C THR A 163 -0.01 9.24 -1.74
N PHE A 164 0.64 8.07 -1.62
CA PHE A 164 2.05 7.92 -2.01
C PHE A 164 2.28 8.08 -3.52
N TRP A 165 1.28 7.75 -4.36
CA TRP A 165 1.43 7.69 -5.81
C TRP A 165 1.85 9.02 -6.45
N GLN A 166 1.39 10.15 -5.88
CA GLN A 166 1.77 11.49 -6.34
C GLN A 166 3.25 11.83 -6.12
N TYR A 167 3.93 11.09 -5.22
CA TYR A 167 5.36 11.29 -4.93
C TYR A 167 6.26 10.39 -5.78
N VAL A 168 5.71 9.43 -6.52
CA VAL A 168 6.47 8.53 -7.39
C VAL A 168 6.58 9.14 -8.78
N PRO A 169 7.75 9.61 -9.22
CA PRO A 169 7.90 10.30 -10.50
C PRO A 169 7.52 9.40 -11.69
N ASP A 170 6.76 9.93 -12.65
CA ASP A 170 6.49 9.24 -13.91
C ASP A 170 7.70 9.28 -14.85
N ASP A 171 8.42 10.40 -14.88
CA ASP A 171 9.61 10.60 -15.72
C ASP A 171 10.88 10.34 -14.91
N ALA A 172 11.36 9.11 -14.94
CA ALA A 172 12.60 8.67 -14.31
C ALA A 172 13.31 7.68 -15.26
N PRO A 173 14.02 8.18 -16.30
CA PRO A 173 14.52 7.37 -17.42
C PRO A 173 15.58 6.33 -17.01
N ASP A 174 16.25 6.52 -15.87
CA ASP A 174 17.26 5.61 -15.36
C ASP A 174 16.67 4.61 -14.34
N ARG A 175 15.38 4.72 -14.05
CA ARG A 175 14.69 3.78 -13.15
C ARG A 175 14.20 2.57 -13.93
N PHE A 176 14.49 1.37 -13.40
CA PHE A 176 14.12 0.11 -14.06
C PHE A 176 12.60 -0.15 -13.96
N MET A 177 12.00 -0.05 -12.78
CA MET A 177 10.56 -0.23 -12.56
C MET A 177 10.00 0.85 -11.64
N LYS A 178 8.82 1.39 -11.98
CA LYS A 178 8.12 2.37 -11.16
C LYS A 178 7.55 1.75 -9.88
N CYS A 179 7.07 0.51 -9.98
CA CYS A 179 6.41 -0.22 -8.89
C CYS A 179 7.37 -0.76 -7.83
N GLU A 180 8.67 -0.92 -8.13
CA GLU A 180 9.63 -1.48 -7.19
C GLU A 180 9.73 -0.62 -5.93
N GLY A 181 9.66 -1.27 -4.76
CA GLY A 181 9.68 -0.61 -3.45
C GLY A 181 8.31 -0.24 -2.88
N TYR A 182 7.25 -0.31 -3.69
CA TYR A 182 5.90 0.11 -3.28
C TYR A 182 4.89 -1.03 -3.20
N LEU A 183 5.24 -2.24 -3.60
CA LEU A 183 4.43 -3.45 -3.45
C LEU A 183 4.64 -4.02 -2.05
N PHE A 184 3.95 -3.48 -1.04
CA PHE A 184 4.25 -3.74 0.37
C PHE A 184 4.24 -5.24 0.72
N PRO A 185 5.29 -5.78 1.36
CA PRO A 185 5.38 -7.20 1.72
C PRO A 185 4.44 -7.54 2.88
N ASP A 186 3.59 -8.55 2.69
CA ASP A 186 2.70 -9.12 3.72
C ASP A 186 2.09 -10.44 3.22
N THR A 187 1.14 -10.98 3.98
CA THR A 187 0.29 -12.08 3.57
C THR A 187 -1.06 -11.55 3.13
N TYR A 188 -1.41 -11.80 1.88
CA TYR A 188 -2.65 -11.36 1.25
C TYR A 188 -3.54 -12.53 0.90
N GLU A 189 -4.84 -12.28 0.81
CA GLU A 189 -5.83 -13.21 0.27
C GLU A 189 -6.44 -12.61 -0.99
N PHE A 190 -6.22 -13.27 -2.13
CA PHE A 190 -6.67 -12.83 -3.45
C PHE A 190 -7.82 -13.71 -3.94
N LEU A 191 -8.84 -13.08 -4.52
CA LEU A 191 -9.89 -13.79 -5.24
C LEU A 191 -9.34 -14.26 -6.59
N THR A 192 -9.68 -15.48 -7.01
CA THR A 192 -9.13 -16.04 -8.27
C THR A 192 -9.76 -15.46 -9.53
N ASP A 193 -10.87 -14.74 -9.41
CA ASP A 193 -11.63 -14.13 -10.50
C ASP A 193 -11.64 -12.59 -10.46
N ASP A 194 -10.68 -12.00 -9.73
CA ASP A 194 -10.54 -10.54 -9.64
C ASP A 194 -9.71 -9.96 -10.80
N THR A 195 -9.67 -8.66 -10.91
CA THR A 195 -8.90 -7.96 -11.93
C THR A 195 -7.44 -7.76 -11.53
N VAL A 196 -6.54 -7.67 -12.52
CA VAL A 196 -5.12 -7.38 -12.27
C VAL A 196 -4.95 -6.04 -11.54
N HIS A 197 -5.79 -5.06 -11.88
CA HIS A 197 -5.83 -3.76 -11.19
C HIS A 197 -6.08 -3.92 -9.68
N HIS A 198 -7.07 -4.73 -9.28
CA HIS A 198 -7.36 -4.97 -7.86
C HIS A 198 -6.24 -5.75 -7.17
N TYR A 199 -5.58 -6.66 -7.86
CA TYR A 199 -4.42 -7.35 -7.31
C TYR A 199 -3.29 -6.36 -6.96
N VAL A 200 -2.93 -5.48 -7.88
CA VAL A 200 -1.93 -4.42 -7.64
C VAL A 200 -2.39 -3.45 -6.57
N ALA A 201 -3.65 -3.00 -6.65
CA ALA A 201 -4.27 -2.09 -5.68
C ALA A 201 -4.20 -2.61 -4.24
N THR A 202 -4.24 -3.94 -4.05
CA THR A 202 -4.11 -4.57 -2.72
C THR A 202 -2.76 -4.27 -2.08
N PHE A 203 -1.66 -4.35 -2.82
CA PHE A 203 -0.32 -4.03 -2.34
C PHE A 203 -0.18 -2.52 -2.08
N TYR A 204 -0.66 -1.71 -3.01
CA TYR A 204 -0.55 -0.24 -2.93
C TYR A 204 -1.39 0.35 -1.81
N ALA A 205 -2.61 -0.15 -1.60
CA ALA A 205 -3.43 0.23 -0.46
C ALA A 205 -2.75 -0.09 0.88
N HIS A 206 -2.02 -1.21 0.93
CA HIS A 206 -1.28 -1.57 2.13
C HIS A 206 -0.08 -0.66 2.33
N PHE A 207 0.69 -0.37 1.29
CA PHE A 207 1.79 0.60 1.35
C PHE A 207 1.29 1.97 1.84
N ASP A 208 0.23 2.50 1.22
CA ASP A 208 -0.36 3.80 1.57
C ASP A 208 -0.81 3.86 3.04
N LYS A 209 -1.32 2.76 3.55
CA LYS A 209 -1.71 2.63 4.97
C LYS A 209 -0.50 2.58 5.91
N GLN A 210 0.59 1.93 5.52
CA GLN A 210 1.79 1.78 6.35
C GLN A 210 2.63 3.05 6.37
N PHE A 211 2.67 3.81 5.26
CA PHE A 211 3.37 5.08 5.20
C PHE A 211 2.47 6.20 5.73
N THR A 212 2.57 6.47 7.03
CA THR A 212 1.64 7.33 7.78
C THR A 212 1.88 8.83 7.54
N ASP A 213 0.86 9.66 7.88
CA ASP A 213 0.99 11.13 7.88
C ASP A 213 2.17 11.63 8.73
N GLU A 214 2.56 10.89 9.77
CA GLU A 214 3.71 11.23 10.60
C GLU A 214 5.02 11.02 9.83
N MET A 215 5.09 9.95 9.04
CA MET A 215 6.24 9.68 8.18
C MET A 215 6.38 10.73 7.07
N TYR A 216 5.26 11.18 6.47
CA TYR A 216 5.30 12.31 5.53
C TYR A 216 5.81 13.60 6.17
N ARG A 217 5.38 13.92 7.40
CA ARG A 217 5.92 15.07 8.14
C ARG A 217 7.42 14.92 8.46
N GLU A 218 7.87 13.72 8.73
CA GLU A 218 9.31 13.47 8.96
C GLU A 218 10.13 13.61 7.67
N LEU A 219 9.59 13.22 6.49
CA LEU A 219 10.20 13.51 5.19
C LEU A 219 10.43 15.03 5.02
N GLU A 220 9.38 15.83 5.21
CA GLU A 220 9.46 17.30 5.09
C GLU A 220 10.50 17.90 6.04
N LYS A 221 10.51 17.46 7.30
CA LYS A 221 11.45 17.92 8.31
C LYS A 221 12.90 17.62 7.98
N GLN A 222 13.17 16.49 7.33
CA GLN A 222 14.51 16.06 6.94
C GLN A 222 14.90 16.44 5.51
N GLU A 223 14.02 17.15 4.79
CA GLU A 223 14.21 17.55 3.39
C GLU A 223 14.47 16.33 2.48
N LEU A 224 13.82 15.19 2.77
CA LEU A 224 13.90 13.95 2.00
C LEU A 224 12.66 13.76 1.13
N THR A 225 12.81 13.07 0.01
CA THR A 225 11.71 12.61 -0.81
C THR A 225 11.31 11.17 -0.50
N LEU A 226 10.06 10.80 -0.77
CA LEU A 226 9.59 9.41 -0.60
C LEU A 226 10.44 8.41 -1.42
N PRO A 227 10.75 8.66 -2.72
CA PRO A 227 11.60 7.77 -3.50
C PRO A 227 12.99 7.57 -2.91
N GLU A 228 13.61 8.62 -2.36
CA GLU A 228 14.94 8.50 -1.71
C GLU A 228 14.88 7.59 -0.49
N VAL A 229 13.86 7.76 0.36
CA VAL A 229 13.70 6.93 1.56
C VAL A 229 13.40 5.48 1.20
N ILE A 230 12.52 5.21 0.24
CA ILE A 230 12.19 3.84 -0.17
C ILE A 230 13.37 3.18 -0.89
N THR A 231 14.12 3.93 -1.71
CA THR A 231 15.36 3.42 -2.31
C THR A 231 16.36 3.03 -1.22
N LEU A 232 16.64 3.92 -0.26
CA LEU A 232 17.55 3.60 0.84
C LEU A 232 17.04 2.42 1.67
N ALA A 233 15.73 2.37 1.98
CA ALA A 233 15.12 1.28 2.73
C ALA A 233 15.29 -0.08 2.06
N SER A 234 15.20 -0.13 0.73
CA SER A 234 15.42 -1.39 -0.01
C SER A 234 16.86 -1.90 0.13
N PHE A 235 17.85 -1.01 0.14
CA PHE A 235 19.24 -1.40 0.41
C PHE A 235 19.46 -1.82 1.87
N VAL A 236 18.85 -1.13 2.82
CA VAL A 236 18.89 -1.53 4.24
C VAL A 236 18.26 -2.92 4.43
N GLN A 237 17.15 -3.17 3.78
CA GLN A 237 16.45 -4.48 3.80
C GLN A 237 17.35 -5.61 3.30
N GLU A 238 18.03 -5.40 2.18
CA GLU A 238 18.87 -6.43 1.56
C GLU A 238 20.21 -6.65 2.28
N GLU A 239 20.75 -5.62 2.92
CA GLU A 239 22.04 -5.69 3.65
C GLU A 239 21.88 -6.13 5.12
N ALA A 240 20.72 -5.86 5.73
CA ALA A 240 20.42 -6.20 7.11
C ALA A 240 19.11 -6.99 7.23
N GLY A 241 17.96 -6.35 7.06
CA GLY A 241 16.65 -6.98 7.18
C GLY A 241 16.37 -7.55 8.56
N ASN A 242 16.90 -6.90 9.62
CA ASN A 242 16.86 -7.39 10.99
C ASN A 242 17.01 -6.23 12.01
N ASP A 243 17.35 -6.53 13.25
CA ASP A 243 17.55 -5.55 14.33
C ASP A 243 18.72 -4.55 14.11
N GLN A 244 19.53 -4.74 13.07
CA GLN A 244 20.61 -3.84 12.67
C GLN A 244 20.20 -2.79 11.62
N ASP A 245 18.95 -2.79 11.16
CA ASP A 245 18.47 -1.87 10.13
C ASP A 245 18.83 -0.41 10.40
N SER A 246 18.62 0.08 11.63
CA SER A 246 18.94 1.46 12.00
C SER A 246 20.45 1.75 11.96
N ASN A 247 21.28 0.79 12.33
CA ASN A 247 22.74 0.94 12.28
C ASN A 247 23.25 0.97 10.84
N VAL A 248 22.76 0.06 10.00
CA VAL A 248 23.10 0.00 8.56
C VAL A 248 22.58 1.24 7.83
N ALA A 249 21.35 1.68 8.10
CA ALA A 249 20.78 2.90 7.55
C ALA A 249 21.64 4.14 7.92
N GLN A 250 22.13 4.22 9.16
CA GLN A 250 23.02 5.32 9.58
C GLN A 250 24.33 5.33 8.79
N VAL A 251 24.95 4.16 8.59
CA VAL A 251 26.17 4.06 7.79
C VAL A 251 25.92 4.55 6.36
N PHE A 252 24.86 4.12 5.72
CA PHE A 252 24.49 4.58 4.38
C PHE A 252 24.20 6.09 4.34
N ARG A 253 23.46 6.64 5.31
CA ARG A 253 23.21 8.08 5.40
C ARG A 253 24.50 8.89 5.57
N ASN A 254 25.47 8.41 6.35
CA ASN A 254 26.78 9.05 6.46
C ASN A 254 27.54 9.07 5.13
N ARG A 255 27.41 8.00 4.34
CA ARG A 255 28.01 7.93 2.99
C ARG A 255 27.33 8.87 2.00
N LEU A 256 26.00 9.02 2.10
CA LEU A 256 25.18 9.87 1.24
C LEU A 256 25.21 11.36 1.64
N ALA A 257 25.70 11.69 2.82
CA ALA A 257 25.77 13.08 3.30
C ALA A 257 26.65 13.94 2.40
N GLU A 258 26.28 15.21 2.23
CA GLU A 258 27.05 16.18 1.46
C GLU A 258 28.49 16.28 2.00
N GLY A 259 29.48 16.20 1.12
CA GLY A 259 30.90 16.23 1.49
C GLY A 259 31.44 14.93 2.08
N SER A 260 30.66 13.84 2.05
CA SER A 260 31.14 12.53 2.50
C SER A 260 32.40 12.10 1.73
N PRO A 261 33.43 11.55 2.42
CA PRO A 261 34.62 11.00 1.75
C PRO A 261 34.31 9.70 0.98
N TYR A 262 33.11 9.13 1.16
CA TYR A 262 32.70 7.85 0.56
C TYR A 262 31.29 7.95 -0.06
N PRO A 263 31.09 8.74 -1.14
CA PRO A 263 29.77 9.12 -1.64
C PRO A 263 29.07 8.03 -2.49
N LYS A 264 29.43 6.78 -2.33
CA LYS A 264 28.85 5.61 -3.01
C LYS A 264 28.45 4.57 -1.98
N LEU A 265 27.35 3.85 -2.20
CA LEU A 265 26.91 2.82 -1.25
C LEU A 265 27.87 1.62 -1.20
N GLN A 266 28.34 1.15 -2.35
CA GLN A 266 29.30 0.04 -2.49
C GLN A 266 28.82 -1.27 -1.82
N GLY A 267 27.51 -1.54 -1.90
CA GLY A 267 26.89 -2.79 -1.50
C GLY A 267 26.85 -3.79 -2.66
N ASN A 268 27.11 -5.07 -2.38
CA ASN A 268 27.04 -6.11 -3.40
C ASN A 268 25.61 -6.47 -3.80
N THR A 269 24.62 -6.05 -3.03
CA THR A 269 23.18 -6.26 -3.29
C THR A 269 22.69 -5.61 -4.60
N SER A 270 23.44 -4.66 -5.15
CA SER A 270 23.25 -4.16 -6.51
C SER A 270 24.58 -3.65 -7.08
N SER A 271 25.26 -4.50 -7.84
CA SER A 271 26.59 -4.20 -8.37
C SER A 271 26.95 -5.02 -9.59
N TYR A 272 28.02 -4.60 -10.30
CA TYR A 272 28.62 -5.39 -11.38
C TYR A 272 29.32 -6.66 -10.90
N VAL A 273 29.59 -6.77 -9.59
CA VAL A 273 30.28 -7.92 -9.02
C VAL A 273 29.31 -9.07 -8.95
N GLN A 274 29.53 -10.09 -9.81
CA GLN A 274 28.81 -11.35 -9.69
C GLN A 274 29.40 -12.11 -8.48
N SER A 275 28.59 -12.31 -7.45
CA SER A 275 28.92 -13.15 -6.31
C SER A 275 28.09 -14.41 -6.33
N ASP A 276 28.51 -15.43 -5.58
CA ASP A 276 27.69 -16.64 -5.35
C ASP A 276 26.52 -16.37 -4.37
N GLU A 277 26.33 -15.12 -3.97
CA GLU A 277 25.25 -14.67 -3.09
C GLU A 277 24.00 -14.35 -3.93
N ASP A 278 22.86 -14.87 -3.52
CA ASP A 278 21.62 -14.85 -4.29
C ASP A 278 20.87 -13.49 -4.26
N ASN A 279 21.43 -12.43 -3.67
CA ASN A 279 20.72 -11.17 -3.47
C ASN A 279 21.18 -9.99 -4.34
N ASN A 280 21.96 -10.24 -5.40
CA ASN A 280 22.36 -9.15 -6.31
C ASN A 280 21.25 -8.83 -7.31
N TYR A 281 20.63 -7.66 -7.16
CA TYR A 281 19.49 -7.23 -7.96
C TYR A 281 19.78 -7.16 -9.47
N LEU A 282 20.93 -6.57 -9.86
CA LEU A 282 21.29 -6.46 -11.27
C LEU A 282 21.48 -7.81 -11.95
N TRP A 283 22.14 -8.76 -11.28
CA TRP A 283 22.41 -10.08 -11.84
C TRP A 283 21.22 -11.02 -11.79
N ASN A 284 20.44 -10.97 -10.71
CA ASN A 284 19.41 -11.97 -10.46
C ASN A 284 18.03 -11.57 -11.01
N TRP A 285 17.80 -10.25 -11.20
CA TRP A 285 16.49 -9.74 -11.61
C TRP A 285 16.54 -8.89 -12.88
N VAL A 286 17.46 -7.92 -12.95
CA VAL A 286 17.51 -7.01 -14.11
C VAL A 286 18.11 -7.70 -15.33
N ALA A 287 19.24 -8.42 -15.18
CA ALA A 287 19.86 -9.12 -16.30
C ALA A 287 18.94 -10.17 -16.94
N PRO A 288 18.29 -11.07 -16.19
CA PRO A 288 17.33 -12.01 -16.79
C PRO A 288 16.14 -11.33 -17.48
N TYR A 289 15.66 -10.22 -16.97
CA TYR A 289 14.57 -9.45 -17.59
C TYR A 289 14.93 -8.93 -18.98
N TYR A 290 16.18 -8.49 -19.20
CA TYR A 290 16.67 -8.02 -20.49
C TYR A 290 17.25 -9.13 -21.38
N GLY A 291 17.38 -10.37 -20.89
CA GLY A 291 17.94 -11.49 -21.63
C GLY A 291 19.42 -11.77 -21.34
N GLY A 292 20.09 -10.93 -20.55
CA GLY A 292 21.46 -11.10 -20.10
C GLY A 292 22.11 -9.81 -19.62
N TRP A 293 23.27 -9.94 -18.98
CA TRP A 293 24.01 -8.78 -18.43
C TRP A 293 24.35 -7.73 -19.49
N GLU A 294 24.77 -8.17 -20.69
CA GLU A 294 25.19 -7.27 -21.77
C GLU A 294 24.00 -6.58 -22.45
N ASP A 295 22.79 -7.10 -22.24
CA ASP A 295 21.55 -6.57 -22.81
C ASP A 295 20.89 -5.51 -21.90
N ILE A 296 21.38 -5.33 -20.66
CA ILE A 296 20.91 -4.26 -19.77
C ILE A 296 21.27 -2.91 -20.39
N PRO A 297 20.33 -1.96 -20.57
CA PRO A 297 20.65 -0.61 -21.01
C PRO A 297 21.73 0.02 -20.10
N GLU A 298 22.73 0.65 -20.72
CA GLU A 298 23.91 1.16 -19.99
C GLU A 298 23.52 2.19 -18.90
N ASN A 299 22.53 3.04 -19.18
CA ASN A 299 22.01 4.00 -18.22
C ASN A 299 21.42 3.30 -16.99
N ILE A 300 20.60 2.26 -17.17
CA ILE A 300 20.03 1.46 -16.06
C ILE A 300 21.14 0.78 -15.26
N ARG A 301 22.06 0.08 -15.96
CA ARG A 301 23.15 -0.63 -15.30
C ARG A 301 24.01 0.31 -14.45
N ASN A 302 24.39 1.47 -15.01
CA ASN A 302 25.22 2.46 -14.32
C ASN A 302 24.48 3.14 -13.16
N ALA A 303 23.16 3.33 -13.28
CA ALA A 303 22.33 3.97 -12.27
C ALA A 303 22.01 3.06 -11.06
N TYR A 304 22.08 1.74 -11.22
CA TYR A 304 21.83 0.77 -10.16
C TYR A 304 23.11 0.13 -9.61
N ASP A 305 24.24 0.25 -10.28
CA ASP A 305 25.52 -0.27 -9.78
C ASP A 305 26.09 0.67 -8.70
N THR A 306 26.02 0.22 -7.45
CA THR A 306 26.47 0.98 -6.25
C THR A 306 27.95 1.28 -6.22
N TYR A 307 28.78 0.63 -7.04
CA TYR A 307 30.19 0.95 -7.23
C TYR A 307 30.42 2.01 -8.29
N THR A 308 29.44 2.21 -9.19
CA THR A 308 29.50 3.17 -10.29
C THR A 308 28.75 4.45 -9.96
N CYS A 309 27.49 4.38 -9.53
CA CYS A 309 26.69 5.54 -9.20
C CYS A 309 27.20 6.26 -7.93
N THR A 310 27.07 7.58 -7.93
CA THR A 310 27.34 8.43 -6.75
C THR A 310 26.01 8.81 -6.13
N GLY A 311 25.90 8.68 -4.82
CA GLY A 311 24.61 8.88 -4.13
C GLY A 311 23.75 7.63 -4.12
N LEU A 312 22.44 7.82 -4.10
CA LEU A 312 21.45 6.74 -4.20
C LEU A 312 21.37 6.23 -5.64
N PRO A 313 21.15 4.93 -5.85
CA PRO A 313 20.69 4.38 -7.11
C PRO A 313 19.38 5.00 -7.60
N ALA A 314 19.06 4.80 -8.88
CA ALA A 314 17.89 5.42 -9.52
C ALA A 314 16.53 4.97 -8.98
N GLY A 315 16.51 3.90 -8.22
CA GLY A 315 15.30 3.39 -7.58
C GLY A 315 15.57 2.22 -6.62
N PRO A 316 14.51 1.72 -5.97
CA PRO A 316 14.59 0.57 -5.08
C PRO A 316 15.05 -0.71 -5.79
N ILE A 317 15.61 -1.64 -5.02
CA ILE A 317 16.07 -2.96 -5.49
C ILE A 317 15.23 -4.12 -4.92
N SER A 318 14.28 -3.82 -4.06
CA SER A 318 13.31 -4.75 -3.49
C SER A 318 12.17 -3.98 -2.82
N ASN A 319 11.16 -4.70 -2.33
CA ASN A 319 10.08 -4.13 -1.54
C ASN A 319 10.40 -4.28 -0.05
N PRO A 320 10.79 -3.19 0.62
CA PRO A 320 11.24 -3.23 2.02
C PRO A 320 10.07 -3.37 3.00
N GLY A 321 10.35 -3.97 4.15
CA GLY A 321 9.44 -3.98 5.30
C GLY A 321 9.40 -2.64 6.03
N LEU A 322 8.41 -2.50 6.92
CA LEU A 322 8.20 -1.25 7.67
C LEU A 322 9.41 -0.86 8.53
N ALA A 323 10.11 -1.83 9.10
CA ALA A 323 11.30 -1.59 9.94
C ALA A 323 12.42 -0.92 9.13
N ALA A 324 12.73 -1.44 7.95
CA ALA A 324 13.73 -0.87 7.05
C ALA A 324 13.32 0.53 6.55
N ILE A 325 12.03 0.76 6.25
CA ILE A 325 11.50 2.08 5.86
C ILE A 325 11.68 3.08 7.01
N GLN A 326 11.33 2.72 8.24
CA GLN A 326 11.50 3.58 9.42
C GLN A 326 12.98 3.86 9.71
N ALA A 327 13.84 2.85 9.57
CA ALA A 327 15.28 2.99 9.73
C ALA A 327 15.88 3.94 8.68
N ALA A 328 15.50 3.82 7.42
CA ALA A 328 15.94 4.71 6.35
C ALA A 328 15.47 6.15 6.57
N LEU A 329 14.23 6.34 7.03
CA LEU A 329 13.63 7.66 7.27
C LEU A 329 14.28 8.36 8.47
N ALA A 330 14.42 7.68 9.62
CA ALA A 330 14.92 8.27 10.87
C ALA A 330 15.64 7.21 11.72
N PRO A 331 16.90 6.86 11.39
CA PRO A 331 17.61 5.79 12.06
C PRO A 331 17.83 6.08 13.54
N GLN A 332 17.48 5.11 14.38
CA GLN A 332 17.75 5.12 15.82
C GLN A 332 18.98 4.26 16.09
N CYS A 333 20.14 4.69 15.54
CA CYS A 333 21.38 3.92 15.60
C CYS A 333 22.06 3.98 16.98
N ASP A 334 22.90 2.99 17.27
CA ASP A 334 23.79 3.00 18.41
C ASP A 334 24.79 4.16 18.35
N GLU A 335 25.18 4.71 19.51
CA GLU A 335 26.06 5.88 19.57
C GLU A 335 27.42 5.63 18.90
N GLU A 336 27.96 4.41 19.02
CA GLU A 336 29.23 3.99 18.41
C GLU A 336 29.18 3.92 16.88
N VAL A 337 27.97 3.73 16.27
CA VAL A 337 27.76 3.63 14.83
C VAL A 337 27.55 5.00 14.18
N ARG A 338 27.18 6.01 14.95
CA ARG A 338 26.76 7.35 14.47
C ARG A 338 27.67 7.97 13.41
N ASP A 339 29.00 7.78 13.54
CA ASP A 339 29.99 8.34 12.63
C ASP A 339 30.68 7.26 11.76
N CYS A 340 30.11 6.06 11.66
CA CYS A 340 30.70 4.97 10.89
C CYS A 340 30.32 5.09 9.41
N TYR A 341 31.26 4.70 8.54
CA TYR A 341 31.09 4.67 7.08
C TYR A 341 31.15 3.26 6.50
N PHE A 342 31.46 2.26 7.32
CA PHE A 342 31.66 0.88 6.88
C PHE A 342 31.05 -0.09 7.89
N PHE A 343 30.58 -1.21 7.37
CA PHE A 343 30.26 -2.39 8.16
C PHE A 343 30.67 -3.66 7.42
N VAL A 344 30.77 -4.75 8.13
CA VAL A 344 30.91 -6.11 7.62
C VAL A 344 30.27 -7.07 8.61
N THR A 345 29.62 -8.12 8.08
CA THR A 345 28.96 -9.15 8.89
C THR A 345 29.70 -10.47 8.76
N ASP A 346 29.80 -11.23 9.84
CA ASP A 346 30.28 -12.62 9.79
C ASP A 346 29.13 -13.63 9.73
N LEU A 347 29.45 -14.89 9.47
CA LEU A 347 28.45 -15.98 9.36
C LEU A 347 27.74 -16.31 10.68
N SER A 348 28.14 -15.72 11.81
CA SER A 348 27.40 -15.80 13.07
C SER A 348 26.34 -14.72 13.19
N GLY A 349 26.26 -13.79 12.23
CA GLY A 349 25.34 -12.64 12.25
C GLY A 349 25.86 -11.44 13.05
N HIS A 350 27.16 -11.41 13.42
CA HIS A 350 27.73 -10.28 14.14
C HIS A 350 28.19 -9.18 13.18
N TYR A 351 27.78 -7.93 13.44
CA TYR A 351 28.14 -6.75 12.67
C TYR A 351 29.34 -6.03 13.28
N TYR A 352 30.28 -5.64 12.43
CA TYR A 352 31.47 -4.88 12.78
C TYR A 352 31.44 -3.53 12.06
N TYR A 353 31.24 -2.45 12.79
CA TYR A 353 31.18 -1.10 12.25
C TYR A 353 32.56 -0.43 12.29
N ALA A 354 32.82 0.49 11.35
CA ALA A 354 34.10 1.19 11.28
C ALA A 354 33.95 2.61 10.72
N LYS A 355 34.76 3.55 11.25
CA LYS A 355 34.84 4.93 10.79
C LYS A 355 35.82 5.11 9.63
N THR A 356 36.86 4.29 9.58
CA THR A 356 37.92 4.37 8.58
C THR A 356 38.05 3.08 7.79
N TYR A 357 38.59 3.18 6.57
CA TYR A 357 38.86 2.01 5.74
C TYR A 357 39.87 1.04 6.38
N ALA A 358 40.86 1.56 7.12
CA ALA A 358 41.83 0.72 7.82
C ALA A 358 41.18 -0.14 8.92
N GLU A 359 40.25 0.44 9.69
CA GLU A 359 39.45 -0.28 10.69
C GLU A 359 38.53 -1.32 10.00
N HIS A 360 37.89 -0.94 8.89
CA HIS A 360 37.08 -1.87 8.12
C HIS A 360 37.85 -3.08 7.61
N GLN A 361 39.09 -2.87 7.07
CA GLN A 361 39.96 -3.97 6.68
C GLN A 361 40.34 -4.89 7.85
N ALA A 362 40.51 -4.31 9.05
CA ALA A 362 40.77 -5.11 10.26
C ALA A 362 39.53 -5.93 10.66
N ASN A 363 38.33 -5.35 10.54
CA ASN A 363 37.05 -6.02 10.79
C ASN A 363 36.78 -7.13 9.78
N CYS A 364 37.07 -6.92 8.49
CA CYS A 364 37.00 -7.97 7.47
C CYS A 364 37.88 -9.19 7.82
N ARG A 365 39.08 -8.98 8.32
CA ARG A 365 39.93 -10.10 8.78
C ARG A 365 39.33 -10.85 9.95
N LYS A 366 38.78 -10.14 10.94
CA LYS A 366 38.09 -10.77 12.10
C LYS A 366 36.87 -11.59 11.63
N ALA A 367 36.04 -11.02 10.78
CA ALA A 367 34.89 -11.73 10.22
C ALA A 367 35.32 -13.00 9.45
N ALA A 368 36.39 -12.90 8.65
CA ALA A 368 36.95 -14.05 7.94
C ALA A 368 37.47 -15.17 8.87
N GLU A 369 38.11 -14.81 9.99
CA GLU A 369 38.56 -15.76 11.00
C GLU A 369 37.38 -16.50 11.65
N VAL A 370 36.31 -15.78 12.02
CA VAL A 370 35.07 -16.36 12.54
C VAL A 370 34.44 -17.29 11.49
N ASN A 371 34.28 -16.84 10.26
CA ASN A 371 33.69 -17.63 9.15
C ASN A 371 34.49 -18.93 8.90
N GLN A 372 35.84 -18.86 8.98
CA GLN A 372 36.67 -20.06 8.85
C GLN A 372 36.48 -21.04 10.01
N SER A 373 36.22 -20.55 11.21
CA SER A 373 36.02 -21.39 12.40
C SER A 373 34.66 -22.11 12.34
N LEU A 374 33.65 -21.50 11.75
CA LEU A 374 32.31 -22.06 11.62
C LEU A 374 32.18 -23.09 10.48
N LYS A 375 33.09 -23.08 9.51
CA LYS A 375 33.15 -24.06 8.40
C LYS A 375 33.86 -25.36 8.76
N LYS A 376 34.41 -25.48 9.96
CA LYS A 376 35.04 -26.69 10.50
C LYS A 376 34.07 -27.49 11.37
#